data_3984c88dcfa79638d90c724b3f5676ce
#
_entry.id   3984c88dcfa79638d90c724b3f5676ce
#
_cell.length_a   1.000
_cell.length_b   1.000
_cell.length_c   1.000
_cell.angle_alpha   90.00
_cell.angle_beta   90.00
_cell.angle_gamma   90.00
#
_symmetry.space_group_name_H-M   'P 1'
#
loop_
_entity.id
_entity.type
_entity.pdbx_description
1 polymer ?
#
loop_
_entity_poly.entity_id
_entity_poly.type
_entity_poly.pdbx_seq_one_letter_code
_entity_poly.pdbx_strand_id
1 'polypeptide(L)'
;MTTDPDTRLQKLIRRLKSPDDVKRIHAGLLLGRMGPGAREAVPTLLELLQGASVQNRKLAAWTLGSIGQGAVEAIPALLAAVQDTNEGVRKMAREALDKISPSSTQARAA
;
A
#
# COMPACT_ATOMS: atom_id res chain seq x y z
N MET A 1 18.50 -28.55 1.50
CA MET A 1 17.57 -27.76 0.71
C MET A 1 17.95 -26.30 0.74
N THR A 2 18.07 -25.72 -0.42
CA THR A 2 18.46 -24.32 -0.53
C THR A 2 17.28 -23.42 -0.22
N THR A 3 17.51 -22.45 0.63
CA THR A 3 16.55 -21.39 0.83
C THR A 3 16.70 -20.42 -0.34
N ASP A 4 15.65 -20.29 -1.12
CA ASP A 4 15.67 -19.32 -2.20
C ASP A 4 15.53 -17.94 -1.58
N PRO A 5 16.57 -17.07 -1.67
CA PRO A 5 16.46 -15.72 -1.14
C PRO A 5 15.45 -14.89 -1.90
N ASP A 6 15.02 -15.41 -3.05
CA ASP A 6 14.09 -14.70 -3.93
C ASP A 6 12.70 -15.32 -3.83
N THR A 7 12.11 -15.16 -2.67
CA THR A 7 10.77 -15.70 -2.40
C THR A 7 9.73 -15.02 -3.29
N ARG A 8 8.53 -15.61 -3.33
CA ARG A 8 7.40 -15.01 -4.03
C ARG A 8 7.14 -13.58 -3.56
N LEU A 9 7.19 -13.37 -2.26
CA LEU A 9 6.98 -12.05 -1.68
C LEU A 9 8.01 -11.04 -2.21
N GLN A 10 9.29 -11.42 -2.21
CA GLN A 10 10.34 -10.54 -2.68
C GLN A 10 10.20 -10.24 -4.17
N LYS A 11 9.79 -11.23 -4.96
CA LYS A 11 9.55 -11.02 -6.38
C LYS A 11 8.42 -10.01 -6.60
N LEU A 12 7.35 -10.11 -5.82
CA LEU A 12 6.23 -9.18 -5.92
C LEU A 12 6.66 -7.78 -5.51
N ILE A 13 7.46 -7.66 -4.46
CA ILE A 13 7.95 -6.35 -4.02
C ILE A 13 8.77 -5.69 -5.14
N ARG A 14 9.64 -6.46 -5.81
CA ARG A 14 10.41 -5.92 -6.93
C ARG A 14 9.51 -5.47 -8.07
N ARG A 15 8.44 -6.21 -8.34
CA ARG A 15 7.51 -5.86 -9.41
C ARG A 15 6.77 -4.56 -9.15
N LEU A 16 6.65 -4.14 -7.90
CA LEU A 16 6.08 -2.83 -7.60
C LEU A 16 6.88 -1.69 -8.21
N LYS A 17 8.14 -1.94 -8.52
CA LYS A 17 9.02 -0.92 -9.14
C LYS A 17 9.19 -1.13 -10.63
N SER A 18 8.46 -2.07 -11.21
CA SER A 18 8.53 -2.33 -12.65
C SER A 18 8.06 -1.11 -13.44
N PRO A 19 8.67 -0.81 -14.59
CA PRO A 19 8.14 0.23 -15.48
C PRO A 19 6.83 -0.18 -16.17
N ASP A 20 6.48 -1.46 -16.11
CA ASP A 20 5.26 -1.98 -16.71
C ASP A 20 4.09 -1.81 -15.74
N ASP A 21 3.08 -1.03 -16.13
CA ASP A 21 1.91 -0.76 -15.30
C ASP A 21 1.18 -2.04 -14.88
N VAL A 22 1.04 -2.98 -15.81
CA VAL A 22 0.32 -4.22 -15.54
C VAL A 22 1.03 -5.02 -14.46
N LYS A 23 2.36 -5.09 -14.54
CA LYS A 23 3.15 -5.81 -13.54
C LYS A 23 3.04 -5.17 -12.17
N ARG A 24 3.07 -3.82 -12.12
CA ARG A 24 2.93 -3.12 -10.84
C ARG A 24 1.57 -3.37 -10.22
N ILE A 25 0.52 -3.22 -11.01
CA ILE A 25 -0.85 -3.39 -10.52
C ILE A 25 -1.06 -4.82 -10.05
N HIS A 26 -0.62 -5.79 -10.83
CA HIS A 26 -0.75 -7.19 -10.47
C HIS A 26 -0.03 -7.50 -9.14
N ALA A 27 1.18 -6.97 -8.99
CA ALA A 27 1.94 -7.16 -7.75
C ALA A 27 1.20 -6.55 -6.56
N GLY A 28 0.67 -5.34 -6.72
CA GLY A 28 -0.08 -4.70 -5.65
C GLY A 28 -1.31 -5.48 -5.25
N LEU A 29 -2.05 -6.02 -6.22
CA LEU A 29 -3.22 -6.83 -5.94
C LEU A 29 -2.86 -8.09 -5.16
N LEU A 30 -1.80 -8.78 -5.58
CA LEU A 30 -1.39 -10.00 -4.91
C LEU A 30 -0.86 -9.73 -3.50
N LEU A 31 -0.09 -8.66 -3.34
CA LEU A 31 0.40 -8.28 -2.02
C LEU A 31 -0.76 -7.93 -1.08
N GLY A 32 -1.75 -7.22 -1.61
CA GLY A 32 -2.95 -6.91 -0.82
C GLY A 32 -3.68 -8.15 -0.35
N ARG A 33 -3.77 -9.17 -1.20
CA ARG A 33 -4.42 -10.43 -0.84
C ARG A 33 -3.66 -11.20 0.24
N MET A 34 -2.35 -11.00 0.31
CA MET A 34 -1.55 -11.65 1.35
C MET A 34 -1.84 -11.05 2.74
N GLY A 35 -2.40 -9.85 2.78
CA GLY A 35 -2.69 -9.20 4.04
C GLY A 35 -1.42 -8.96 4.86
N PRO A 36 -1.46 -9.15 6.19
CA PRO A 36 -0.29 -8.88 7.04
C PRO A 36 0.97 -9.63 6.62
N GLY A 37 0.83 -10.73 5.90
CA GLY A 37 1.98 -11.48 5.38
C GLY A 37 2.83 -10.68 4.39
N ALA A 38 2.31 -9.58 3.86
CA ALA A 38 3.05 -8.74 2.92
C ALA A 38 3.66 -7.50 3.58
N ARG A 39 3.81 -7.51 4.89
CA ARG A 39 4.36 -6.38 5.65
C ARG A 39 5.68 -5.86 5.09
N GLU A 40 6.52 -6.75 4.58
CA GLU A 40 7.81 -6.36 4.02
C GLU A 40 7.69 -5.43 2.82
N ALA A 41 6.52 -5.39 2.19
CA ALA A 41 6.30 -4.50 1.04
C ALA A 41 6.01 -3.06 1.45
N VAL A 42 5.75 -2.80 2.73
CA VAL A 42 5.35 -1.47 3.19
C VAL A 42 6.36 -0.38 2.81
N PRO A 43 7.67 -0.55 3.02
CA PRO A 43 8.61 0.51 2.63
C PRO A 43 8.54 0.87 1.15
N THR A 44 8.42 -0.12 0.26
CA THR A 44 8.30 0.14 -1.17
C THR A 44 6.98 0.84 -1.50
N LEU A 45 5.90 0.42 -0.85
CA LEU A 45 4.61 1.05 -1.05
C LEU A 45 4.61 2.51 -0.57
N LEU A 46 5.34 2.80 0.50
CA LEU A 46 5.49 4.19 0.95
C LEU A 46 6.20 5.05 -0.08
N GLU A 47 7.22 4.50 -0.75
CA GLU A 47 7.88 5.23 -1.82
C GLU A 47 6.91 5.55 -2.96
N LEU A 48 6.08 4.58 -3.34
CA LEU A 48 5.09 4.77 -4.40
C LEU A 48 4.03 5.78 -3.98
N LEU A 49 3.61 5.74 -2.73
CA LEU A 49 2.59 6.64 -2.21
C LEU A 49 3.02 8.10 -2.27
N GLN A 50 4.32 8.33 -2.15
CA GLN A 50 4.89 9.68 -2.16
C GLN A 50 5.45 10.07 -3.52
N GLY A 51 5.32 9.20 -4.51
CA GLY A 51 5.88 9.44 -5.83
C GLY A 51 5.03 10.34 -6.71
N ALA A 52 5.54 10.63 -7.89
CA ALA A 52 4.91 11.58 -8.81
C ALA A 52 3.67 11.03 -9.52
N SER A 53 3.60 9.71 -9.70
CA SER A 53 2.52 9.11 -10.47
C SER A 53 1.25 8.95 -9.65
N VAL A 54 0.16 9.54 -10.12
CA VAL A 54 -1.16 9.38 -9.49
C VAL A 54 -1.54 7.90 -9.42
N GLN A 55 -1.31 7.16 -10.51
CA GLN A 55 -1.65 5.74 -10.54
C GLN A 55 -0.90 4.95 -9.47
N ASN A 56 0.39 5.27 -9.31
CA ASN A 56 1.19 4.59 -8.28
C ASN A 56 0.74 4.96 -6.88
N ARG A 57 0.38 6.24 -6.66
CA ARG A 57 -0.11 6.66 -5.35
C ARG A 57 -1.42 5.95 -4.99
N LYS A 58 -2.33 5.84 -5.98
CA LYS A 58 -3.59 5.11 -5.78
C LYS A 58 -3.35 3.63 -5.47
N LEU A 59 -2.49 3.00 -6.25
CA LEU A 59 -2.16 1.59 -6.05
C LEU A 59 -1.55 1.36 -4.67
N ALA A 60 -0.62 2.23 -4.27
CA ALA A 60 0.04 2.10 -2.98
C ALA A 60 -0.97 2.23 -1.83
N ALA A 61 -1.85 3.24 -1.89
CA ALA A 61 -2.85 3.43 -0.85
C ALA A 61 -3.79 2.23 -0.75
N TRP A 62 -4.25 1.73 -1.91
CA TRP A 62 -5.14 0.57 -1.93
C TRP A 62 -4.45 -0.66 -1.34
N THR A 63 -3.20 -0.92 -1.77
CA THR A 63 -2.47 -2.09 -1.31
C THR A 63 -2.18 -2.02 0.19
N LEU A 64 -1.77 -0.85 0.68
CA LEU A 64 -1.53 -0.67 2.11
C LEU A 64 -2.79 -0.96 2.92
N GLY A 65 -3.92 -0.46 2.46
CA GLY A 65 -5.20 -0.74 3.13
C GLY A 65 -5.52 -2.23 3.16
N SER A 66 -5.24 -2.92 2.05
CA SER A 66 -5.51 -4.36 1.96
C SER A 66 -4.57 -5.18 2.84
N ILE A 67 -3.32 -4.73 3.02
CA ILE A 67 -2.40 -5.35 3.96
C ILE A 67 -2.94 -5.23 5.39
N GLY A 68 -3.65 -4.14 5.66
CA GLY A 68 -4.31 -3.98 6.94
C GLY A 68 -3.33 -3.71 8.07
N GLN A 69 -3.48 -4.42 9.17
CA GLN A 69 -2.67 -4.18 10.37
C GLN A 69 -1.18 -4.34 10.14
N GLY A 70 -0.78 -5.09 9.13
CA GLY A 70 0.63 -5.19 8.75
C GLY A 70 1.21 -3.89 8.22
N ALA A 71 0.37 -2.91 7.91
CA ALA A 71 0.79 -1.63 7.35
C ALA A 71 0.59 -0.46 8.33
N VAL A 72 0.56 -0.71 9.64
CA VAL A 72 0.37 0.38 10.62
C VAL A 72 1.43 1.46 10.49
N GLU A 73 2.63 1.10 10.04
CA GLU A 73 3.71 2.06 9.83
C GLU A 73 3.37 3.11 8.76
N ALA A 74 2.41 2.80 7.89
CA ALA A 74 2.01 3.69 6.81
C ALA A 74 0.96 4.71 7.26
N ILE A 75 0.44 4.62 8.48
CA ILE A 75 -0.61 5.52 8.94
C ILE A 75 -0.22 6.99 8.78
N PRO A 76 0.97 7.45 9.22
CA PRO A 76 1.32 8.86 9.02
C PRO A 76 1.32 9.29 7.56
N ALA A 77 1.85 8.46 6.67
CA ALA A 77 1.88 8.79 5.25
C ALA A 77 0.48 8.80 4.64
N LEU A 78 -0.39 7.90 5.08
CA LEU A 78 -1.76 7.87 4.61
C LEU A 78 -2.55 9.07 5.12
N LEU A 79 -2.27 9.52 6.34
CA LEU A 79 -2.89 10.75 6.85
C LEU A 79 -2.49 11.95 6.00
N ALA A 80 -1.26 11.99 5.52
CA ALA A 80 -0.85 13.04 4.58
C ALA A 80 -1.56 12.86 3.23
N ALA A 81 -1.75 11.64 2.79
CA ALA A 81 -2.36 11.35 1.48
C ALA A 81 -3.85 11.72 1.42
N VAL A 82 -4.53 11.86 2.56
CA VAL A 82 -5.92 12.35 2.53
C VAL A 82 -5.98 13.82 2.13
N GLN A 83 -4.83 14.49 2.00
CA GLN A 83 -4.72 15.84 1.49
C GLN A 83 -4.14 15.88 0.07
N ASP A 84 -4.00 14.74 -0.58
CA ASP A 84 -3.43 14.66 -1.92
C ASP A 84 -4.21 15.56 -2.90
N THR A 85 -3.51 16.07 -3.90
CA THR A 85 -4.13 16.90 -4.93
C THR A 85 -5.15 16.11 -5.76
N ASN A 86 -5.00 14.81 -5.86
CA ASN A 86 -5.89 13.96 -6.64
C ASN A 86 -6.99 13.37 -5.76
N GLU A 87 -8.23 13.52 -6.20
CA GLU A 87 -9.39 13.05 -5.46
C GLU A 87 -9.37 11.54 -5.25
N GLY A 88 -8.96 10.78 -6.27
CA GLY A 88 -8.89 9.32 -6.16
C GLY A 88 -7.89 8.86 -5.11
N VAL A 89 -6.75 9.56 -5.02
CA VAL A 89 -5.74 9.25 -4.01
C VAL A 89 -6.30 9.54 -2.61
N ARG A 90 -6.98 10.71 -2.45
CA ARG A 90 -7.60 11.04 -1.17
C ARG A 90 -8.57 9.98 -0.71
N LYS A 91 -9.40 9.51 -1.64
CA LYS A 91 -10.41 8.49 -1.34
C LYS A 91 -9.74 7.17 -0.94
N MET A 92 -8.75 6.73 -1.72
CA MET A 92 -8.03 5.50 -1.43
C MET A 92 -7.35 5.57 -0.06
N ALA A 93 -6.77 6.72 0.26
CA ALA A 93 -6.09 6.91 1.54
C ALA A 93 -7.08 6.81 2.71
N ARG A 94 -8.25 7.42 2.58
CA ARG A 94 -9.27 7.33 3.64
C ARG A 94 -9.73 5.89 3.84
N GLU A 95 -9.98 5.18 2.73
CA GLU A 95 -10.39 3.79 2.80
C GLU A 95 -9.30 2.90 3.42
N ALA A 96 -8.05 3.19 3.08
CA ALA A 96 -6.92 2.46 3.65
C ALA A 96 -6.84 2.66 5.16
N LEU A 97 -6.99 3.90 5.61
CA LEU A 97 -6.96 4.19 7.04
C LEU A 97 -8.07 3.46 7.78
N ASP A 98 -9.26 3.38 7.20
CA ASP A 98 -10.36 2.63 7.79
C ASP A 98 -10.01 1.15 7.97
N LYS A 99 -9.31 0.57 7.01
CA LYS A 99 -8.96 -0.84 7.05
C LYS A 99 -7.80 -1.11 8.01
N ILE A 100 -6.84 -0.19 8.09
CA ILE A 100 -5.66 -0.39 8.93
C ILE A 100 -5.98 -0.12 10.39
N SER A 101 -6.73 0.94 10.66
CA SER A 101 -7.02 1.36 12.02
C SER A 101 -8.43 1.95 12.11
N PRO A 102 -9.46 1.10 12.12
CA PRO A 102 -10.85 1.60 12.18
C PRO A 102 -11.13 2.50 13.38
N SER A 103 -10.50 2.20 14.53
CA SER A 103 -10.73 2.99 15.73
C SER A 103 -10.21 4.42 15.60
N SER A 104 -9.09 4.62 14.89
CA SER A 104 -8.55 5.96 14.65
C SER A 104 -9.51 6.80 13.84
N THR A 105 -10.11 6.19 12.81
CA THR A 105 -11.04 6.91 11.95
C THR A 105 -12.32 7.22 12.68
N GLN A 106 -12.83 6.28 13.48
CA GLN A 106 -14.05 6.48 14.25
C GLN A 106 -13.86 7.57 15.29
N ALA A 107 -12.70 7.62 15.94
CA ALA A 107 -12.42 8.66 16.91
C ALA A 107 -12.43 10.04 16.27
N ARG A 108 -11.98 10.14 15.03
CA ARG A 108 -11.96 11.42 14.32
C ARG A 108 -13.34 11.83 13.81
N ALA A 109 -14.20 10.85 13.55
CA ALA A 109 -15.55 11.13 13.10
C ALA A 109 -16.46 11.57 14.24
N ALA A 110 -16.11 11.16 15.42
CA ALA A 110 -16.86 11.58 16.62
C ALA A 110 -16.47 12.99 17.02
#